data_b1ebd86a0426564f1dac91e3f6558487
#
_entry.id   b1ebd86a0426564f1dac91e3f6558487
#
_cell.length_a   1.000
_cell.length_b   1.000
_cell.length_c   1.000
_cell.angle_alpha   90.00
_cell.angle_beta   90.00
_cell.angle_gamma   90.00
#
_symmetry.space_group_name_H-M   'P 1'
#
loop_
_entity.id
_entity.type
_entity.pdbx_description
1 polymer ?
#
loop_
_entity_poly.entity_id
_entity_poly.type
_entity_poly.pdbx_seq_one_letter_code
_entity_poly.pdbx_strand_id
1 'polypeptide(L)'
;FESNKIDAVFICSAKVGGIYSNSTYPYDFIYQNQMIQNNIINAAHLSDINNLLFMGSSCIYPKLASQPIHESQLLTGPLEPTNQWYALAKISGIKLCEGMNIQFGRDYRSLMPTNLYGPNDNFHDLNSHVIPALVRRFYEAVVENKKSLKVWGSGKPKREFLHVDDLAKASVFLM
;
A
#
# COMPACT_ATOMS: atom_id res chain seq x y z
N PHE A 1 12.01 8.61 18.45
CA PHE A 1 12.54 9.83 17.80
C PHE A 1 13.40 10.68 18.77
N GLU A 2 13.08 10.75 20.04
CA GLU A 2 13.73 11.67 21.02
C GLU A 2 15.23 11.45 21.22
N SER A 3 15.76 10.25 21.02
CA SER A 3 17.16 9.90 21.28
C SER A 3 18.11 10.07 20.09
N ASN A 4 17.60 10.35 18.90
CA ASN A 4 18.38 10.45 17.67
C ASN A 4 17.91 11.63 16.81
N LYS A 5 18.87 12.28 16.13
CA LYS A 5 18.55 13.23 15.08
C LYS A 5 18.01 12.47 13.87
N ILE A 6 16.76 12.79 13.47
CA ILE A 6 16.09 12.20 12.31
C ILE A 6 15.81 13.30 11.30
N ASP A 7 16.33 13.15 10.08
CA ASP A 7 16.17 14.14 9.02
C ASP A 7 14.91 13.88 8.17
N ALA A 8 14.50 12.62 8.03
CA ALA A 8 13.30 12.23 7.28
C ALA A 8 12.69 10.92 7.79
N VAL A 9 11.39 10.75 7.58
CA VAL A 9 10.65 9.53 7.94
C VAL A 9 10.01 8.92 6.69
N PHE A 10 10.23 7.62 6.45
CA PHE A 10 9.54 6.85 5.42
C PHE A 10 8.58 5.86 6.10
N ILE A 11 7.28 6.04 5.93
CA ILE A 11 6.27 5.16 6.51
C ILE A 11 5.94 4.04 5.52
N CYS A 12 6.67 2.92 5.63
CA CYS A 12 6.41 1.71 4.85
C CYS A 12 5.57 0.68 5.62
N SER A 13 5.32 0.92 6.91
CA SER A 13 4.57 0.01 7.78
C SER A 13 3.08 0.05 7.46
N ALA A 14 2.48 -1.11 7.27
CA ALA A 14 1.03 -1.26 7.15
C ALA A 14 0.61 -2.71 7.39
N LYS A 15 -0.64 -2.93 7.82
CA LYS A 15 -1.30 -4.22 7.69
C LYS A 15 -1.76 -4.36 6.24
N VAL A 16 -1.16 -5.29 5.53
CA VAL A 16 -1.45 -5.56 4.11
C VAL A 16 -1.89 -7.00 3.89
N GLY A 17 -2.54 -7.27 2.77
CA GLY A 17 -2.97 -8.62 2.40
C GLY A 17 -3.82 -8.62 1.13
N GLY A 18 -4.01 -9.80 0.56
CA GLY A 18 -4.85 -10.01 -0.63
C GLY A 18 -6.34 -9.77 -0.36
N ILE A 19 -7.16 -9.99 -1.39
CA ILE A 19 -8.62 -9.81 -1.35
C ILE A 19 -9.26 -10.62 -0.22
N TYR A 20 -8.85 -11.87 -0.03
CA TYR A 20 -9.38 -12.74 1.01
C TYR A 20 -9.21 -12.13 2.41
N SER A 21 -7.99 -11.70 2.76
CA SER A 21 -7.70 -11.09 4.06
C SER A 21 -8.47 -9.79 4.28
N ASN A 22 -8.52 -8.92 3.28
CA ASN A 22 -9.26 -7.65 3.36
C ASN A 22 -10.76 -7.87 3.60
N SER A 23 -11.36 -8.84 2.93
CA SER A 23 -12.78 -9.17 3.07
C SER A 23 -13.10 -9.85 4.41
N THR A 24 -12.14 -10.62 4.95
CA THR A 24 -12.35 -11.42 6.19
C THR A 24 -12.10 -10.59 7.45
N TYR A 25 -11.16 -9.64 7.42
CA TYR A 25 -10.72 -8.87 8.59
C TYR A 25 -10.89 -7.35 8.43
N PRO A 26 -12.09 -6.84 8.08
CA PRO A 26 -12.30 -5.42 7.77
C PRO A 26 -11.92 -4.49 8.92
N TYR A 27 -12.29 -4.82 10.16
CA TYR A 27 -11.93 -4.06 11.34
C TYR A 27 -10.41 -3.94 11.52
N ASP A 28 -9.70 -5.04 11.41
CA ASP A 28 -8.24 -5.05 11.56
C ASP A 28 -7.55 -4.17 10.52
N PHE A 29 -8.02 -4.23 9.27
CA PHE A 29 -7.43 -3.45 8.18
C PHE A 29 -7.64 -1.95 8.36
N ILE A 30 -8.81 -1.50 8.77
CA ILE A 30 -9.02 -0.07 9.00
C ILE A 30 -8.35 0.38 10.30
N TYR A 31 -8.59 -0.31 11.41
CA TYR A 31 -8.12 0.11 12.73
C TYR A 31 -6.60 0.10 12.86
N GLN A 32 -5.95 -1.03 12.53
CA GLN A 32 -4.50 -1.16 12.70
C GLN A 32 -3.74 -0.18 11.78
N ASN A 33 -4.18 -0.01 10.53
CA ASN A 33 -3.53 0.94 9.63
C ASN A 33 -3.68 2.39 10.11
N GLN A 34 -4.87 2.77 10.60
CA GLN A 34 -5.06 4.10 11.18
C GLN A 34 -4.18 4.32 12.43
N MET A 35 -4.09 3.34 13.32
CA MET A 35 -3.23 3.43 14.49
C MET A 35 -1.76 3.57 14.14
N ILE A 36 -1.26 2.76 13.20
CA ILE A 36 0.13 2.82 12.72
C ILE A 36 0.44 4.22 12.17
N GLN A 37 -0.31 4.66 11.17
CA GLN A 37 -0.03 5.91 10.46
C GLN A 37 -0.23 7.14 11.34
N ASN A 38 -1.31 7.20 12.13
CA ASN A 38 -1.61 8.35 12.97
C ASN A 38 -0.54 8.53 14.06
N ASN A 39 -0.10 7.44 14.70
CA ASN A 39 0.95 7.50 15.72
C ASN A 39 2.28 7.94 15.14
N ILE A 40 2.69 7.41 13.98
CA ILE A 40 3.98 7.78 13.37
C ILE A 40 3.95 9.22 12.87
N ILE A 41 2.90 9.64 12.16
CA ILE A 41 2.76 11.01 11.63
C ILE A 41 2.73 12.02 12.78
N ASN A 42 1.96 11.74 13.83
CA ASN A 42 1.91 12.62 15.00
C ASN A 42 3.24 12.66 15.76
N ALA A 43 3.92 11.53 15.95
CA ALA A 43 5.23 11.49 16.59
C ALA A 43 6.28 12.26 15.78
N ALA A 44 6.27 12.16 14.46
CA ALA A 44 7.16 12.94 13.59
C ALA A 44 6.91 14.44 13.75
N HIS A 45 5.64 14.85 13.80
CA HIS A 45 5.28 16.26 14.03
C HIS A 45 5.74 16.75 15.40
N LEU A 46 5.47 16.01 16.47
CA LEU A 46 5.86 16.39 17.84
C LEU A 46 7.40 16.42 18.04
N SER A 47 8.13 15.66 17.25
CA SER A 47 9.60 15.63 17.23
C SER A 47 10.21 16.64 16.25
N ASP A 48 9.41 17.56 15.72
CA ASP A 48 9.79 18.61 14.76
C ASP A 48 10.48 18.09 13.47
N ILE A 49 10.13 16.87 13.04
CA ILE A 49 10.61 16.31 11.78
C ILE A 49 9.81 16.94 10.64
N ASN A 50 10.47 17.60 9.72
CA ASN A 50 9.82 18.32 8.64
C ASN A 50 9.52 17.47 7.41
N ASN A 51 10.30 16.42 7.17
CA ASN A 51 10.21 15.60 5.95
C ASN A 51 9.63 14.22 6.26
N LEU A 52 8.54 13.86 5.61
CA LEU A 52 7.91 12.54 5.77
C LEU A 52 7.34 12.05 4.46
N LEU A 53 7.59 10.78 4.12
CA LEU A 53 6.99 10.09 2.99
C LEU A 53 6.04 8.99 3.48
N PHE A 54 4.77 9.12 3.14
CA PHE A 54 3.73 8.15 3.45
C PHE A 54 3.44 7.27 2.24
N MET A 55 3.55 5.96 2.42
CA MET A 55 3.13 5.00 1.39
C MET A 55 1.61 4.83 1.41
N GLY A 56 0.94 5.48 0.47
CA GLY A 56 -0.47 5.26 0.15
C GLY A 56 -0.68 3.93 -0.59
N SER A 57 -1.60 3.90 -1.52
CA SER A 57 -1.87 2.74 -2.37
C SER A 57 -2.73 3.14 -3.56
N SER A 58 -2.59 2.48 -4.69
CA SER A 58 -3.48 2.69 -5.85
C SER A 58 -4.93 2.24 -5.60
N CYS A 59 -5.22 1.45 -4.57
CA CYS A 59 -6.59 1.04 -4.23
C CYS A 59 -7.45 2.13 -3.57
N ILE A 60 -6.90 3.32 -3.32
CA ILE A 60 -7.64 4.49 -2.82
C ILE A 60 -8.56 5.13 -3.86
N TYR A 61 -8.34 4.83 -5.13
CA TYR A 61 -9.14 5.41 -6.21
C TYR A 61 -10.48 4.69 -6.37
N PRO A 62 -11.50 5.39 -6.91
CA PRO A 62 -12.79 4.76 -7.17
C PRO A 62 -12.68 3.50 -8.03
N LYS A 63 -13.53 2.53 -7.76
CA LYS A 63 -13.61 1.26 -8.53
C LYS A 63 -13.74 1.49 -10.04
N LEU A 64 -14.49 2.51 -10.42
CA LEU A 64 -14.78 2.85 -11.82
C LEU A 64 -14.05 4.14 -12.26
N ALA A 65 -12.88 4.43 -11.67
CA ALA A 65 -12.05 5.55 -12.08
C ALA A 65 -11.66 5.44 -13.56
N SER A 66 -11.62 6.58 -14.25
CA SER A 66 -11.16 6.64 -15.65
C SER A 66 -9.70 6.24 -15.76
N GLN A 67 -9.34 5.56 -16.85
CA GLN A 67 -7.97 5.13 -17.13
C GLN A 67 -7.34 6.03 -18.22
N PRO A 68 -6.09 6.48 -18.05
CA PRO A 68 -5.23 6.33 -16.86
C PRO A 68 -5.78 7.11 -15.66
N ILE A 69 -5.53 6.58 -14.44
CA ILE A 69 -6.02 7.20 -13.20
C ILE A 69 -5.14 8.41 -12.86
N HIS A 70 -5.78 9.55 -12.63
CA HIS A 70 -5.15 10.78 -12.13
C HIS A 70 -5.42 10.97 -10.64
N GLU A 71 -4.53 11.66 -9.92
CA GLU A 71 -4.67 11.91 -8.48
C GLU A 71 -5.97 12.68 -8.15
N SER A 72 -6.45 13.52 -9.04
CA SER A 72 -7.71 14.26 -8.90
C SER A 72 -8.96 13.38 -8.81
N GLN A 73 -8.86 12.09 -9.12
CA GLN A 73 -9.97 11.15 -9.00
C GLN A 73 -10.14 10.61 -7.57
N LEU A 74 -9.24 10.97 -6.64
CA LEU A 74 -9.41 10.61 -5.24
C LEU A 74 -10.73 11.16 -4.68
N LEU A 75 -11.52 10.28 -4.05
CA LEU A 75 -12.84 10.62 -3.45
C LEU A 75 -13.95 11.03 -4.42
N THR A 76 -13.81 10.76 -5.71
CA THR A 76 -14.84 11.10 -6.71
C THR A 76 -15.90 10.01 -6.93
N GLY A 77 -15.77 8.86 -6.28
CA GLY A 77 -16.71 7.76 -6.42
C GLY A 77 -16.50 6.64 -5.39
N PRO A 78 -17.36 5.60 -5.43
CA PRO A 78 -17.27 4.48 -4.48
C PRO A 78 -16.00 3.66 -4.70
N LEU A 79 -15.42 3.21 -3.59
CA LEU A 79 -14.25 2.33 -3.54
C LEU A 79 -14.61 0.90 -3.95
N GLU A 80 -13.59 0.07 -4.27
CA GLU A 80 -13.78 -1.36 -4.44
C GLU A 80 -14.20 -2.01 -3.10
N PRO A 81 -15.39 -2.64 -3.01
CA PRO A 81 -15.92 -3.14 -1.74
C PRO A 81 -15.01 -4.14 -1.02
N THR A 82 -14.24 -4.93 -1.78
CA THR A 82 -13.40 -6.01 -1.21
C THR A 82 -12.17 -5.48 -0.45
N ASN A 83 -11.76 -4.23 -0.66
CA ASN A 83 -10.61 -3.63 0.01
C ASN A 83 -10.86 -2.21 0.54
N GLN A 84 -12.12 -1.78 0.58
CA GLN A 84 -12.48 -0.41 0.99
C GLN A 84 -11.98 -0.02 2.38
N TRP A 85 -11.88 -0.95 3.31
CA TRP A 85 -11.43 -0.68 4.67
C TRP A 85 -9.95 -0.28 4.73
N TYR A 86 -9.12 -0.97 3.98
CA TYR A 86 -7.72 -0.60 3.77
C TYR A 86 -7.61 0.73 3.01
N ALA A 87 -8.38 0.88 1.94
CA ALA A 87 -8.38 2.11 1.14
C ALA A 87 -8.77 3.34 1.99
N LEU A 88 -9.82 3.25 2.81
CA LEU A 88 -10.24 4.32 3.73
C LEU A 88 -9.14 4.69 4.73
N ALA A 89 -8.45 3.70 5.29
CA ALA A 89 -7.31 3.98 6.18
C ALA A 89 -6.20 4.73 5.42
N LYS A 90 -5.84 4.30 4.21
CA LYS A 90 -4.81 4.97 3.41
C LYS A 90 -5.22 6.38 2.97
N ILE A 91 -6.48 6.60 2.58
CA ILE A 91 -7.02 7.93 2.29
C ILE A 91 -6.89 8.85 3.52
N SER A 92 -7.26 8.36 4.69
CA SER A 92 -7.14 9.14 5.94
C SER A 92 -5.69 9.54 6.24
N GLY A 93 -4.71 8.65 6.00
CA GLY A 93 -3.29 8.98 6.15
C GLY A 93 -2.79 10.03 5.17
N ILE A 94 -3.20 9.94 3.89
CA ILE A 94 -2.89 10.95 2.86
C ILE A 94 -3.46 12.31 3.29
N LYS A 95 -4.72 12.35 3.72
CA LYS A 95 -5.37 13.60 4.16
C LYS A 95 -4.78 14.15 5.46
N LEU A 96 -4.26 13.28 6.33
CA LEU A 96 -3.53 13.72 7.52
C LEU A 96 -2.20 14.40 7.13
N CYS A 97 -1.42 13.83 6.21
CA CYS A 97 -0.21 14.45 5.68
C CYS A 97 -0.52 15.81 5.03
N GLU A 98 -1.55 15.89 4.19
CA GLU A 98 -2.01 17.13 3.57
C GLU A 98 -2.42 18.17 4.62
N GLY A 99 -3.16 17.78 5.65
CA GLY A 99 -3.53 18.63 6.78
C GLY A 99 -2.33 19.17 7.55
N MET A 100 -1.31 18.32 7.80
CA MET A 100 -0.05 18.75 8.44
C MET A 100 0.70 19.78 7.59
N ASN A 101 0.72 19.63 6.27
CA ASN A 101 1.34 20.59 5.37
C ASN A 101 0.62 21.94 5.41
N ILE A 102 -0.72 21.93 5.35
CA ILE A 102 -1.53 23.15 5.35
C ILE A 102 -1.44 23.89 6.68
N GLN A 103 -1.58 23.16 7.78
CA GLN A 103 -1.70 23.78 9.12
C GLN A 103 -0.34 24.17 9.74
N PHE A 104 0.70 23.37 9.49
CA PHE A 104 1.98 23.50 10.17
C PHE A 104 3.17 23.75 9.23
N GLY A 105 2.94 23.81 7.90
CA GLY A 105 3.98 24.03 6.91
C GLY A 105 4.99 22.88 6.80
N ARG A 106 4.56 21.63 7.11
CA ARG A 106 5.40 20.43 6.95
C ARG A 106 5.58 20.06 5.48
N ASP A 107 6.59 19.27 5.17
CA ASP A 107 6.77 18.65 3.85
C ASP A 107 6.49 17.12 3.95
N TYR A 108 5.23 16.80 4.18
CA TYR A 108 4.74 15.42 4.28
C TYR A 108 4.13 15.00 2.96
N ARG A 109 4.85 14.15 2.24
CA ARG A 109 4.49 13.68 0.90
C ARG A 109 3.82 12.33 0.96
N SER A 110 2.98 12.01 -0.05
CA SER A 110 2.33 10.71 -0.16
C SER A 110 2.57 10.12 -1.55
N LEU A 111 2.93 8.84 -1.62
CA LEU A 111 3.05 8.09 -2.86
C LEU A 111 1.96 7.05 -2.97
N MET A 112 1.43 6.83 -4.18
CA MET A 112 0.43 5.82 -4.48
C MET A 112 1.06 4.70 -5.35
N PRO A 113 1.86 3.81 -4.75
CA PRO A 113 2.48 2.73 -5.51
C PRO A 113 1.43 1.78 -6.08
N THR A 114 1.73 1.21 -7.23
CA THR A 114 1.00 0.09 -7.82
C THR A 114 1.33 -1.22 -7.09
N ASN A 115 0.99 -2.38 -7.66
CA ASN A 115 1.29 -3.66 -7.04
C ASN A 115 2.81 -3.90 -7.01
N LEU A 116 3.36 -4.01 -5.81
CA LEU A 116 4.78 -4.25 -5.62
C LEU A 116 5.11 -5.73 -5.66
N TYR A 117 6.32 -6.05 -6.08
CA TYR A 117 6.91 -7.38 -6.01
C TYR A 117 8.41 -7.29 -5.82
N GLY A 118 9.03 -8.35 -5.31
CA GLY A 118 10.47 -8.41 -5.14
C GLY A 118 10.93 -9.45 -4.12
N PRO A 119 12.23 -9.47 -3.79
CA PRO A 119 12.78 -10.34 -2.75
C PRO A 119 12.10 -10.10 -1.40
N ASN A 120 11.98 -11.17 -0.60
CA ASN A 120 11.38 -11.17 0.74
C ASN A 120 9.87 -10.85 0.78
N ASP A 121 9.16 -11.00 -0.35
CA ASP A 121 7.71 -10.86 -0.39
C ASP A 121 7.01 -11.95 0.45
N ASN A 122 5.71 -11.76 0.68
CA ASN A 122 4.89 -12.74 1.39
C ASN A 122 4.39 -13.83 0.42
N PHE A 123 4.91 -15.05 0.58
CA PHE A 123 4.55 -16.22 -0.24
C PHE A 123 3.48 -17.12 0.41
N HIS A 124 2.69 -16.61 1.36
CA HIS A 124 1.64 -17.39 2.02
C HIS A 124 0.51 -17.78 1.05
N ASP A 125 -0.01 -19.00 1.16
CA ASP A 125 -0.95 -19.60 0.18
C ASP A 125 -2.22 -18.77 -0.08
N LEU A 126 -2.78 -18.16 0.97
CA LEU A 126 -4.07 -17.45 0.90
C LEU A 126 -3.94 -15.93 1.09
N ASN A 127 -2.87 -15.46 1.75
CA ASN A 127 -2.74 -14.07 2.18
C ASN A 127 -1.74 -13.27 1.35
N SER A 128 -1.09 -13.89 0.37
CA SER A 128 -0.13 -13.22 -0.52
C SER A 128 -0.81 -12.47 -1.66
N HIS A 129 -0.07 -11.55 -2.26
CA HIS A 129 -0.46 -10.89 -3.50
C HIS A 129 -0.27 -11.83 -4.71
N VAL A 130 -0.79 -11.40 -5.87
CA VAL A 130 -0.89 -12.27 -7.05
C VAL A 130 0.44 -12.80 -7.56
N ILE A 131 1.51 -11.97 -7.64
CA ILE A 131 2.82 -12.41 -8.15
C ILE A 131 3.45 -13.45 -7.22
N PRO A 132 3.68 -13.18 -5.90
CA PRO A 132 4.27 -14.17 -5.02
C PRO A 132 3.43 -15.44 -4.90
N ALA A 133 2.09 -15.34 -4.91
CA ALA A 133 1.23 -16.51 -4.93
C ALA A 133 1.44 -17.39 -6.18
N LEU A 134 1.53 -16.77 -7.35
CA LEU A 134 1.76 -17.51 -8.61
C LEU A 134 3.17 -18.10 -8.65
N VAL A 135 4.20 -17.33 -8.28
CA VAL A 135 5.58 -17.81 -8.24
C VAL A 135 5.69 -19.07 -7.38
N ARG A 136 5.14 -19.04 -6.16
CA ARG A 136 5.15 -20.20 -5.26
C ARG A 136 4.42 -21.39 -5.89
N ARG A 137 3.20 -21.19 -6.35
CA ARG A 137 2.35 -22.28 -6.87
C ARG A 137 2.93 -22.93 -8.13
N PHE A 138 3.55 -22.13 -9.03
CA PHE A 138 4.23 -22.67 -10.19
C PHE A 138 5.48 -23.44 -9.80
N TYR A 139 6.28 -22.92 -8.86
CA TYR A 139 7.44 -23.61 -8.34
C TYR A 139 7.06 -24.97 -7.71
N GLU A 140 6.08 -24.98 -6.82
CA GLU A 140 5.58 -26.22 -6.18
C GLU A 140 5.04 -27.23 -7.23
N ALA A 141 4.33 -26.76 -8.23
CA ALA A 141 3.83 -27.62 -9.31
C ALA A 141 4.95 -28.28 -10.13
N VAL A 142 6.04 -27.56 -10.38
CA VAL A 142 7.24 -28.13 -11.04
C VAL A 142 7.93 -29.16 -10.15
N VAL A 143 8.15 -28.84 -8.88
CA VAL A 143 8.79 -29.78 -7.91
C VAL A 143 7.96 -31.06 -7.76
N GLU A 144 6.65 -30.95 -7.70
CA GLU A 144 5.72 -32.08 -7.55
C GLU A 144 5.38 -32.77 -8.89
N ASN A 145 6.01 -32.37 -10.01
CA ASN A 145 5.74 -32.91 -11.35
C ASN A 145 4.24 -32.87 -11.76
N LYS A 146 3.52 -31.83 -11.34
CA LYS A 146 2.12 -31.64 -11.72
C LYS A 146 2.01 -31.30 -13.21
N LYS A 147 1.12 -31.99 -13.92
CA LYS A 147 0.89 -31.77 -15.37
C LYS A 147 0.16 -30.46 -15.66
N SER A 148 -0.56 -29.92 -14.70
CA SER A 148 -1.33 -28.68 -14.84
C SER A 148 -1.52 -28.00 -13.51
N LEU A 149 -1.70 -26.67 -13.53
CA LEU A 149 -2.00 -25.83 -12.38
C LEU A 149 -3.26 -25.01 -12.67
N LYS A 150 -4.23 -25.03 -11.75
CA LYS A 150 -5.42 -24.20 -11.85
C LYS A 150 -5.10 -22.78 -11.38
N VAL A 151 -5.19 -21.80 -12.28
CA VAL A 151 -5.11 -20.38 -11.96
C VAL A 151 -6.51 -19.83 -11.72
N TRP A 152 -6.69 -19.01 -10.69
CA TRP A 152 -7.98 -18.43 -10.35
C TRP A 152 -8.34 -17.26 -11.27
N GLY A 153 -9.63 -17.10 -11.53
CA GLY A 153 -10.15 -16.01 -12.33
C GLY A 153 -10.15 -16.28 -13.82
N SER A 154 -10.52 -15.26 -14.59
CA SER A 154 -10.69 -15.36 -16.06
C SER A 154 -9.41 -15.12 -16.85
N GLY A 155 -8.33 -14.66 -16.20
CA GLY A 155 -7.10 -14.20 -16.85
C GLY A 155 -7.22 -12.85 -17.59
N LYS A 156 -8.40 -12.22 -17.61
CA LYS A 156 -8.62 -10.93 -18.30
C LYS A 156 -8.16 -9.68 -17.55
N PRO A 157 -8.21 -9.62 -16.19
CA PRO A 157 -7.79 -8.43 -15.47
C PRO A 157 -6.33 -8.07 -15.74
N LYS A 158 -6.09 -6.81 -16.06
CA LYS A 158 -4.74 -6.24 -16.19
C LYS A 158 -4.35 -5.55 -14.90
N ARG A 159 -3.08 -5.57 -14.55
CA ARG A 159 -2.50 -4.91 -13.37
C ARG A 159 -1.16 -4.32 -13.74
N GLU A 160 -0.84 -3.20 -13.11
CA GLU A 160 0.51 -2.65 -13.13
C GLU A 160 1.31 -3.26 -11.99
N PHE A 161 2.60 -3.47 -12.24
CA PHE A 161 3.54 -4.01 -11.26
C PHE A 161 4.82 -3.17 -11.25
N LEU A 162 5.38 -2.97 -10.06
CA LEU A 162 6.62 -2.23 -9.86
C LEU A 162 7.55 -3.03 -8.95
N HIS A 163 8.82 -3.15 -9.35
CA HIS A 163 9.81 -3.80 -8.49
C HIS A 163 10.07 -2.95 -7.24
N VAL A 164 10.23 -3.58 -6.09
CA VAL A 164 10.38 -2.89 -4.80
C VAL A 164 11.62 -1.98 -4.76
N ASP A 165 12.72 -2.37 -5.42
CA ASP A 165 13.93 -1.54 -5.48
C ASP A 165 13.72 -0.27 -6.32
N ASP A 166 12.88 -0.31 -7.34
CA ASP A 166 12.58 0.87 -8.15
C ASP A 166 11.67 1.83 -7.37
N LEU A 167 10.72 1.31 -6.59
CA LEU A 167 9.97 2.14 -5.65
C LEU A 167 10.89 2.78 -4.60
N ALA A 168 11.84 2.03 -4.05
CA ALA A 168 12.77 2.54 -3.05
C ALA A 168 13.62 3.70 -3.62
N LYS A 169 14.18 3.53 -4.83
CA LYS A 169 14.92 4.59 -5.53
C LYS A 169 14.05 5.81 -5.80
N ALA A 170 12.82 5.60 -6.31
CA ALA A 170 11.89 6.69 -6.54
C ALA A 170 11.52 7.42 -5.25
N SER A 171 11.33 6.70 -4.14
CA SER A 171 11.02 7.28 -2.83
C SER A 171 12.13 8.18 -2.32
N VAL A 172 13.40 7.77 -2.46
CA VAL A 172 14.56 8.58 -2.08
C VAL A 172 14.71 9.80 -3.00
N PHE A 173 14.46 9.64 -4.30
CA PHE A 173 14.53 10.75 -5.27
C PHE A 173 13.45 11.82 -5.02
N LEU A 174 12.29 11.40 -4.53
CA LEU A 174 11.15 12.29 -4.30
C LEU A 174 11.17 12.98 -2.93
N MET A 175 12.06 12.58 -2.00
CA MET A 175 12.27 13.23 -0.70
C MET A 175 13.31 14.33 -0.77
#